data_aadce1445ff30d9859d81c960ba6b41f
#
_entry.id   aadce1445ff30d9859d81c960ba6b41f
#
_cell.length_a   1.000
_cell.length_b   1.000
_cell.length_c   1.000
_cell.angle_alpha   90.00
_cell.angle_beta   90.00
_cell.angle_gamma   90.00
#
_symmetry.space_group_name_H-M   'P 1'
#
loop_
_entity.id
_entity.type
_entity.pdbx_description
1 polymer ?
#
loop_
_entity_poly.entity_id
_entity_poly.type
_entity_poly.pdbx_seq_one_letter_code
_entity_poly.pdbx_strand_id
1 'polypeptide(L)'
;MTVTSTQPTISNQLGELFVSDDVWSATLTKEGSDAISAIDWNGEYLEVTFRRGSNNSDPYVYTAKTSAVEAILNAVRAVLSGASTIVGDATATASVGSVYNQMLKSNQLVLVN
;
A
#
# COMPACT_ATOMS: atom_id res chain seq x y z
N MET A 1 5.28 25.93 7.11
CA MET A 1 5.10 25.39 7.66
C MET A 1 4.69 24.44 7.52
N THR A 2 4.63 23.83 7.67
CA THR A 2 4.38 22.90 7.39
C THR A 2 3.64 22.22 8.09
N VAL A 3 3.03 21.90 8.09
CA VAL A 3 2.32 21.33 8.70
C VAL A 3 2.12 20.27 8.64
N THR A 4 2.36 19.72 8.97
CA THR A 4 2.24 18.53 8.92
C THR A 4 1.09 18.11 9.54
N SER A 5 0.30 17.59 8.96
CA SER A 5 -0.84 17.07 9.45
C SER A 5 -0.56 15.84 10.21
N THR A 6 -1.07 15.73 11.36
CA THR A 6 -0.90 14.52 12.08
C THR A 6 -2.14 13.69 11.86
N GLN A 7 -3.05 14.12 11.03
CA GLN A 7 -4.25 13.35 10.82
C GLN A 7 -4.11 12.50 9.57
N PRO A 8 -4.61 11.29 9.58
CA PRO A 8 -4.51 10.47 8.39
C PRO A 8 -5.38 11.02 7.27
N THR A 9 -4.95 10.78 6.05
CA THR A 9 -5.73 11.13 4.88
C THR A 9 -7.00 10.29 4.85
N ILE A 10 -6.90 9.02 5.19
CA ILE A 10 -8.03 8.12 5.31
C ILE A 10 -7.79 7.27 6.55
N SER A 11 -8.79 7.08 7.37
CA SER A 11 -8.65 6.22 8.53
C SER A 11 -9.98 5.55 8.81
N ASN A 12 -9.98 4.25 8.89
CA ASN A 12 -11.18 3.49 9.24
C ASN A 12 -10.76 2.08 9.66
N GLN A 13 -11.72 1.18 9.77
CA GLN A 13 -11.42 -0.17 10.27
C GLN A 13 -10.60 -1.01 9.30
N LEU A 14 -10.45 -0.57 8.07
CA LEU A 14 -9.64 -1.30 7.10
C LEU A 14 -8.17 -0.87 7.15
N GLY A 15 -7.89 0.29 7.74
CA GLY A 15 -6.53 0.77 7.85
C GLY A 15 -6.45 2.28 7.86
N GLU A 16 -5.24 2.78 7.71
CA GLU A 16 -5.00 4.20 7.70
C GLU A 16 -4.01 4.56 6.61
N LEU A 17 -4.20 5.71 6.02
CA LEU A 17 -3.28 6.22 5.01
C LEU A 17 -2.93 7.66 5.36
N PHE A 18 -1.63 7.95 5.41
CA PHE A 18 -1.13 9.30 5.64
C PHE A 18 -0.38 9.71 4.39
N VAL A 19 -0.74 10.83 3.81
CA VAL A 19 -0.06 11.34 2.61
C VAL A 19 0.45 12.74 2.92
N SER A 20 1.71 12.98 2.59
CA SER A 20 2.31 14.30 2.79
C SER A 20 3.24 14.55 1.61
N ASP A 21 2.86 15.45 0.73
CA ASP A 21 3.64 15.76 -0.46
C ASP A 21 3.92 14.49 -1.26
N ASP A 22 5.18 14.14 -1.41
CA ASP A 22 5.54 13.02 -2.23
C ASP A 22 5.69 11.72 -1.46
N VAL A 23 5.45 11.72 -0.17
CA VAL A 23 5.65 10.52 0.63
C VAL A 23 4.32 10.07 1.23
N TRP A 24 4.22 8.81 1.55
CA TRP A 24 3.01 8.31 2.16
C TRP A 24 3.30 7.04 2.96
N SER A 25 2.40 6.74 3.85
CA SER A 25 2.54 5.60 4.73
C SER A 25 1.15 5.02 4.95
N ALA A 26 1.03 3.73 4.79
CA ALA A 26 -0.24 3.05 4.96
C ALA A 26 -0.08 1.88 5.92
N THR A 27 -1.04 1.73 6.82
CA THR A 27 -1.13 0.53 7.64
C THR A 27 -2.46 -0.10 7.32
N LEU A 28 -2.48 -1.40 7.19
CA LEU A 28 -3.68 -2.11 6.79
C LEU A 28 -4.01 -3.15 7.84
N THR A 29 -5.28 -3.23 8.19
CA THR A 29 -5.73 -4.28 9.10
C THR A 29 -5.90 -5.55 8.27
N LYS A 30 -6.15 -6.65 8.93
CA LYS A 30 -6.35 -7.89 8.22
C LYS A 30 -7.54 -7.80 7.26
N GLU A 31 -8.53 -6.99 7.60
CA GLU A 31 -9.67 -6.79 6.72
C GLU A 31 -9.30 -5.95 5.50
N GLY A 32 -8.34 -5.06 5.65
CA GLY A 32 -7.91 -4.23 4.52
C GLY A 32 -6.98 -4.98 3.59
N SER A 33 -6.12 -5.81 4.14
CA SER A 33 -5.25 -6.66 3.34
C SER A 33 -4.82 -7.84 4.18
N ASP A 34 -5.06 -9.03 3.70
CA ASP A 34 -4.74 -10.21 4.45
C ASP A 34 -3.23 -10.41 4.59
N ALA A 35 -2.49 -10.10 3.58
CA ALA A 35 -1.06 -10.38 3.56
C ALA A 35 -0.16 -9.20 3.92
N ILE A 36 -0.55 -8.00 3.62
CA ILE A 36 0.29 -6.84 3.79
C ILE A 36 -0.21 -6.00 4.96
N SER A 37 0.66 -5.75 5.92
CA SER A 37 0.26 -4.97 7.08
C SER A 37 0.68 -3.51 6.99
N ALA A 38 1.68 -3.19 6.21
CA ALA A 38 2.13 -1.80 6.07
C ALA A 38 2.88 -1.58 4.78
N ILE A 39 2.77 -0.39 4.24
CA ILE A 39 3.54 0.02 3.08
C ILE A 39 3.94 1.46 3.31
N ASP A 40 5.22 1.76 3.11
CA ASP A 40 5.73 3.10 3.29
C ASP A 40 6.52 3.52 2.07
N TRP A 41 6.29 4.73 1.61
CA TRP A 41 7.04 5.32 0.50
C TRP A 41 7.72 6.60 1.00
N ASN A 42 9.04 6.59 1.00
CA ASN A 42 9.78 7.74 1.54
C ASN A 42 10.32 8.67 0.45
N GLY A 43 9.90 8.47 -0.78
CA GLY A 43 10.38 9.27 -1.90
C GLY A 43 11.49 8.59 -2.68
N GLU A 44 12.09 7.56 -2.10
CA GLU A 44 13.16 6.86 -2.75
C GLU A 44 12.96 5.36 -2.72
N TYR A 45 12.51 4.82 -1.62
CA TYR A 45 12.30 3.39 -1.48
C TYR A 45 10.88 3.09 -1.04
N LEU A 46 10.37 1.95 -1.49
CA LEU A 46 9.09 1.46 -1.03
C LEU A 46 9.35 0.32 -0.08
N GLU A 47 8.81 0.40 1.13
CA GLU A 47 8.98 -0.65 2.12
C GLU A 47 7.67 -1.34 2.33
N VAL A 48 7.67 -2.65 2.26
CA VAL A 48 6.45 -3.44 2.42
C VAL A 48 6.65 -4.41 3.57
N THR A 49 5.72 -4.39 4.51
CA THR A 49 5.75 -5.28 5.66
C THR A 49 4.60 -6.27 5.52
N PHE A 50 4.92 -7.52 5.66
CA PHE A 50 3.93 -8.58 5.50
C PHE A 50 3.45 -9.10 6.85
N ARG A 51 2.20 -9.52 6.89
CA ARG A 51 1.62 -10.08 8.09
C ARG A 51 1.98 -11.55 8.19
N ARG A 52 2.48 -11.97 9.34
CA ARG A 52 2.84 -13.34 9.54
C ARG A 52 2.19 -13.80 10.82
N GLY A 53 1.01 -14.33 10.72
CA GLY A 53 0.24 -14.74 11.88
C GLY A 53 -0.07 -13.54 12.75
N SER A 54 0.34 -13.55 13.99
CA SER A 54 0.12 -12.43 14.88
C SER A 54 1.28 -11.44 14.86
N ASN A 55 2.30 -11.70 14.06
CA ASN A 55 3.45 -10.82 13.97
C ASN A 55 3.59 -10.26 12.56
N ASN A 56 4.54 -9.40 12.37
CA ASN A 56 4.85 -8.85 11.05
C ASN A 56 6.26 -9.23 10.67
N SER A 57 6.52 -9.32 9.40
CA SER A 57 7.87 -9.55 8.92
C SER A 57 8.70 -8.28 9.09
N ASP A 58 9.98 -8.38 8.91
CA ASP A 58 10.79 -7.19 8.73
C ASP A 58 10.40 -6.56 7.39
N PRO A 59 10.59 -5.27 7.24
CA PRO A 59 10.21 -4.63 5.97
C PRO A 59 11.09 -5.10 4.83
N TYR A 60 10.49 -5.29 3.69
CA TYR A 60 11.21 -5.56 2.47
C TYR A 60 11.34 -4.24 1.73
N VAL A 61 12.53 -3.88 1.33
CA VAL A 61 12.81 -2.57 0.74
C VAL A 61 13.01 -2.72 -0.76
N TYR A 62 12.32 -1.90 -1.53
CA TYR A 62 12.37 -1.98 -2.99
C TYR A 62 12.70 -0.62 -3.57
N THR A 63 13.40 -0.62 -4.69
CA THR A 63 13.35 0.55 -5.56
C THR A 63 12.10 0.40 -6.41
N ALA A 64 11.49 1.50 -6.77
CA ALA A 64 10.19 1.43 -7.44
C ALA A 64 10.08 2.50 -8.51
N LYS A 65 9.47 2.14 -9.63
CA LYS A 65 9.15 3.14 -10.63
C LYS A 65 7.97 3.95 -10.16
N THR A 66 7.88 5.18 -10.60
CA THR A 66 6.80 6.06 -10.19
C THR A 66 5.44 5.46 -10.46
N SER A 67 5.30 4.80 -11.61
CA SER A 67 4.01 4.20 -11.95
C SER A 67 3.64 3.09 -10.97
N ALA A 68 4.62 2.36 -10.45
CA ALA A 68 4.35 1.31 -9.49
C ALA A 68 3.92 1.90 -8.15
N VAL A 69 4.59 2.95 -7.72
CA VAL A 69 4.23 3.61 -6.47
C VAL A 69 2.81 4.14 -6.56
N GLU A 70 2.47 4.75 -7.69
CA GLU A 70 1.13 5.28 -7.85
C GLU A 70 0.07 4.20 -7.92
N ALA A 71 0.38 3.10 -8.58
CA ALA A 71 -0.57 2.00 -8.68
C ALA A 71 -0.87 1.41 -7.30
N ILE A 72 0.16 1.26 -6.49
CA ILE A 72 -0.01 0.71 -5.16
C ILE A 72 -0.77 1.70 -4.27
N LEU A 73 -0.44 2.98 -4.36
CA LEU A 73 -1.15 3.99 -3.59
C LEU A 73 -2.63 4.03 -3.97
N ASN A 74 -2.92 3.94 -5.26
CA ASN A 74 -4.31 3.93 -5.72
C ASN A 74 -5.05 2.70 -5.21
N ALA A 75 -4.38 1.56 -5.15
CA ALA A 75 -4.99 0.35 -4.61
C ALA A 75 -5.29 0.52 -3.11
N VAL A 76 -4.37 1.13 -2.37
CA VAL A 76 -4.59 1.41 -0.96
C VAL A 76 -5.80 2.33 -0.79
N ARG A 77 -5.86 3.39 -1.57
CA ARG A 77 -6.99 4.32 -1.50
C ARG A 77 -8.30 3.62 -1.82
N ALA A 78 -8.30 2.77 -2.82
CA ALA A 78 -9.52 2.06 -3.21
C ALA A 78 -10.00 1.14 -2.11
N VAL A 79 -9.08 0.41 -1.51
CA VAL A 79 -9.44 -0.48 -0.42
C VAL A 79 -9.99 0.32 0.76
N LEU A 80 -9.28 1.36 1.16
CA LEU A 80 -9.69 2.12 2.34
C LEU A 80 -10.96 2.91 2.13
N SER A 81 -11.27 3.23 0.88
CA SER A 81 -12.51 3.96 0.62
C SER A 81 -13.68 3.01 0.35
N GLY A 82 -13.42 1.72 0.35
CA GLY A 82 -14.50 0.77 0.09
C GLY A 82 -14.86 0.66 -1.37
N ALA A 83 -14.06 1.27 -2.23
CA ALA A 83 -14.43 1.27 -3.62
C ALA A 83 -13.88 0.11 -4.37
N SER A 84 -13.19 -0.70 -3.72
CA SER A 84 -12.50 -1.67 -4.44
C SER A 84 -13.34 -2.67 -4.90
N THR A 85 -14.41 -2.72 -4.79
CA THR A 85 -15.00 -3.69 -4.96
C THR A 85 -15.28 -4.00 -6.14
N ILE A 86 -15.87 -3.90 -6.77
CA ILE A 86 -16.24 -4.31 -7.82
C ILE A 86 -16.03 -3.96 -8.85
N VAL A 87 -15.87 -4.27 -9.65
CA VAL A 87 -15.51 -4.05 -10.61
C VAL A 87 -16.13 -4.76 -11.52
N GLY A 88 -16.89 -4.52 -12.06
CA GLY A 88 -17.38 -5.17 -13.09
C GLY A 88 -17.66 -6.41 -12.81
N ASP A 89 -17.54 -7.11 -13.44
CA ASP A 89 -17.82 -8.26 -13.24
C ASP A 89 -16.88 -8.84 -12.54
N ALA A 90 -16.86 -9.15 -12.06
CA ALA A 90 -16.07 -9.89 -11.47
C ALA A 90 -14.84 -9.60 -11.25
N THR A 91 -14.42 -9.10 -11.77
CA THR A 91 -13.20 -8.99 -11.74
C THR A 91 -12.70 -8.47 -10.69
N ALA A 92 -12.80 -8.56 -10.05
CA ALA A 92 -12.09 -8.27 -9.21
C ALA A 92 -11.51 -7.23 -8.75
N THR A 93 -11.43 -7.04 -8.07
CA THR A 93 -10.88 -6.20 -7.36
C THR A 93 -9.52 -6.25 -7.25
N ALA A 94 -8.86 -5.40 -7.39
CA ALA A 94 -7.53 -5.48 -7.25
C ALA A 94 -7.23 -5.26 -5.86
N SER A 95 -6.81 -6.15 -5.17
CA SER A 95 -6.35 -5.97 -3.82
C SER A 95 -4.97 -5.33 -3.84
N VAL A 96 -4.57 -4.78 -2.72
CA VAL A 96 -3.23 -4.21 -2.58
C VAL A 96 -2.19 -5.29 -2.85
N GLY A 97 -2.40 -6.48 -2.35
CA GLY A 97 -1.46 -7.57 -2.58
C GLY A 97 -1.34 -7.96 -4.03
N SER A 98 -2.45 -7.96 -4.78
CA SER A 98 -2.38 -8.33 -6.17
C SER A 98 -1.70 -7.25 -7.00
N VAL A 99 -1.91 -5.98 -6.68
CA VAL A 99 -1.22 -4.90 -7.40
C VAL A 99 0.27 -4.97 -7.10
N TYR A 100 0.64 -5.18 -5.82
CA TYR A 100 2.03 -5.36 -5.45
C TYR A 100 2.67 -6.50 -6.26
N ASN A 101 2.01 -7.63 -6.37
CA ASN A 101 2.55 -8.76 -7.12
C ASN A 101 2.69 -8.44 -8.60
N GLN A 102 1.75 -7.72 -9.17
CA GLN A 102 1.87 -7.34 -10.57
C GLN A 102 3.06 -6.43 -10.81
N MET A 103 3.31 -5.49 -9.91
CA MET A 103 4.44 -4.59 -10.05
C MET A 103 5.75 -5.35 -9.88
N LEU A 104 5.77 -6.32 -8.99
CA LEU A 104 6.97 -7.13 -8.79
C LEU A 104 7.25 -7.99 -10.02
N LYS A 105 6.23 -8.62 -10.58
CA LYS A 105 6.42 -9.47 -11.75
C LYS A 105 6.80 -8.68 -12.99
N SER A 106 6.38 -7.43 -13.08
CA SER A 106 6.72 -6.62 -14.25
C SER A 106 8.00 -5.83 -14.05
N ASN A 107 8.75 -6.14 -12.99
CA ASN A 107 10.03 -5.50 -12.70
C ASN A 107 9.92 -4.01 -12.42
N GLN A 108 8.78 -3.56 -11.99
CA GLN A 108 8.62 -2.17 -11.59
C GLN A 108 8.98 -2.00 -10.12
N LEU A 109 9.09 -3.09 -9.38
CA LEU A 109 9.64 -3.10 -8.04
C LEU A 109 10.83 -4.04 -8.06
N VAL A 110 11.95 -3.59 -7.52
CA VAL A 110 13.15 -4.41 -7.46
C VAL A 110 13.64 -4.44 -6.01
N LEU A 111 13.75 -5.61 -5.46
CA LEU A 111 14.13 -5.77 -4.08
C LEU A 111 15.58 -5.30 -3.87
N VAL A 112 15.78 -4.50 -2.85
CA VAL A 112 17.08 -3.99 -2.55
C VAL A 112 17.76 -4.79 -1.45
N ASN A 113 16.98 -5.35 -0.54
CA ASN A 113 17.60 -6.11 0.53
C ASN A 113 16.92 -7.42 0.76
#